data_30c1754e5ee7c2fa25f5b881b7cd703f
#
_entry.id   30c1754e5ee7c2fa25f5b881b7cd703f
#
_cell.length_a   1.000
_cell.length_b   1.000
_cell.length_c   1.000
_cell.angle_alpha   90.00
_cell.angle_beta   90.00
_cell.angle_gamma   90.00
#
_symmetry.space_group_name_H-M   'P 1'
#
loop_
_entity.id
_entity.type
_entity.pdbx_description
1 polymer ?
#
loop_
_entity_poly.entity_id
_entity_poly.type
_entity_poly.pdbx_seq_one_letter_code
_entity_poly.pdbx_strand_id
1 'polypeptide(L)'
;MNLPEQPSTFRQPGPAERPWWWRLEDATGAEVDVPSDYAGRRFATQADAESWVGEIWSGLADEGVEAVTLIEQERVVYGPMSLRE
;
A
#
# COMPACT_ATOMS: atom_id res chain seq x y z
N MET A 1 30.66 -19.83 11.67
CA MET A 1 30.18 -19.34 11.44
C MET A 1 29.52 -18.88 10.93
N ASN A 2 29.21 -18.63 10.64
CA ASN A 2 28.56 -18.04 10.22
C ASN A 2 27.98 -17.51 9.85
N LEU A 3 27.67 -17.21 9.52
CA LEU A 3 27.02 -16.57 9.23
C LEU A 3 26.57 -16.15 8.67
N PRO A 4 26.17 -16.21 8.58
CA PRO A 4 25.60 -15.79 7.88
C PRO A 4 24.91 -14.98 7.33
N GLU A 5 24.51 -14.70 7.38
CA GLU A 5 23.78 -13.98 7.09
C GLU A 5 23.90 -12.95 6.69
N GLN A 6 23.68 -12.87 6.20
CA GLN A 6 23.77 -11.81 5.82
C GLN A 6 23.51 -10.65 6.11
N PRO A 7 24.06 -10.06 5.93
CA PRO A 7 23.77 -8.88 6.61
C PRO A 7 22.75 -8.07 5.91
N SER A 8 21.79 -7.69 6.70
CA SER A 8 20.65 -7.00 6.17
C SER A 8 20.96 -5.58 5.76
N THR A 9 22.11 -5.04 6.15
CA THR A 9 22.45 -3.67 5.79
C THR A 9 22.60 -3.45 4.31
N PHE A 10 22.85 -4.52 3.56
CA PHE A 10 23.02 -4.40 2.12
C PHE A 10 21.79 -4.83 1.35
N ARG A 11 20.75 -5.17 2.04
CA ARG A 11 19.59 -5.74 1.43
C ARG A 11 18.57 -4.64 1.18
N GLN A 12 17.89 -4.71 0.05
CA GLN A 12 16.76 -3.83 -0.21
C GLN A 12 15.63 -4.18 0.74
N PRO A 13 14.85 -3.20 1.19
CA PRO A 13 13.64 -3.54 1.97
C PRO A 13 12.72 -4.38 1.13
N GLY A 14 12.32 -5.51 1.68
CA GLY A 14 11.42 -6.41 1.01
C GLY A 14 10.01 -6.32 1.58
N PRO A 15 9.10 -7.14 1.08
CA PRO A 15 7.73 -7.11 1.58
C PRO A 15 7.62 -7.32 3.08
N ALA A 16 8.51 -8.11 3.69
CA ALA A 16 8.46 -8.35 5.12
C ALA A 16 8.82 -7.10 5.91
N GLU A 17 9.59 -6.19 5.31
CA GLU A 17 10.00 -4.96 5.98
C GLU A 17 9.11 -3.79 5.66
N ARG A 18 8.35 -3.89 4.58
CA ARG A 18 7.36 -2.91 4.19
C ARG A 18 6.08 -3.65 3.87
N PRO A 19 5.43 -4.19 4.88
CA PRO A 19 4.29 -5.08 4.65
C PRO A 19 3.00 -4.35 4.35
N TRP A 20 2.94 -3.05 4.60
CA TRP A 20 1.69 -2.30 4.49
C TRP A 20 1.53 -1.75 3.10
N TRP A 21 0.33 -1.94 2.51
CA TRP A 21 0.04 -1.38 1.20
C TRP A 21 -1.46 -1.25 1.03
N TRP A 22 -1.83 -0.45 0.06
CA TRP A 22 -3.23 -0.18 -0.21
C TRP A 22 -3.63 -0.86 -1.51
N ARG A 23 -4.72 -1.60 -1.45
CA ARG A 23 -5.37 -2.10 -2.65
C ARG A 23 -6.31 -1.02 -3.13
N LEU A 24 -6.16 -0.59 -4.39
CA LEU A 24 -6.91 0.51 -4.96
C LEU A 24 -8.03 -0.07 -5.78
N GLU A 25 -9.26 0.29 -5.46
CA GLU A 25 -10.44 -0.37 -6.00
C GLU A 25 -11.38 0.64 -6.61
N ASP A 26 -12.12 0.21 -7.65
CA ASP A 26 -13.19 1.01 -8.21
C ASP A 26 -14.49 0.73 -7.48
N ALA A 27 -15.58 1.30 -8.00
CA ALA A 27 -16.87 1.18 -7.34
C ALA A 27 -17.38 -0.26 -7.28
N THR A 28 -16.88 -1.13 -8.16
CA THR A 28 -17.30 -2.53 -8.19
C THR A 28 -16.44 -3.42 -7.31
N GLY A 29 -15.36 -2.87 -6.73
CA GLY A 29 -14.42 -3.64 -5.94
C GLY A 29 -13.27 -4.21 -6.74
N ALA A 30 -13.21 -3.92 -8.03
CA ALA A 30 -12.11 -4.40 -8.86
C ALA A 30 -10.91 -3.48 -8.70
N GLU A 31 -9.73 -4.07 -8.79
CA GLU A 31 -8.50 -3.33 -8.67
C GLU A 31 -8.33 -2.38 -9.86
N VAL A 32 -7.88 -1.16 -9.57
CA VAL A 32 -7.71 -0.12 -10.58
C VAL A 32 -6.24 -0.01 -10.94
N ASP A 33 -5.96 0.06 -12.24
CA ASP A 33 -4.61 0.36 -12.70
C ASP A 33 -4.39 1.87 -12.60
N VAL A 34 -3.31 2.24 -11.93
CA VAL A 34 -2.98 3.65 -11.74
C VAL A 34 -1.54 3.87 -12.17
N PRO A 35 -1.15 5.13 -12.42
CA PRO A 35 0.24 5.43 -12.76
C PRO A 35 1.18 4.97 -11.67
N SER A 36 2.42 4.76 -12.04
CA SER A 36 3.42 4.24 -11.11
C SER A 36 3.66 5.16 -9.91
N ASP A 37 3.27 6.43 -10.02
CA ASP A 37 3.34 7.32 -8.87
C ASP A 37 2.51 6.81 -7.71
N TYR A 38 1.46 6.06 -7.99
CA TYR A 38 0.56 5.57 -6.96
C TYR A 38 0.63 4.06 -6.80
N ALA A 39 0.99 3.35 -7.86
CA ALA A 39 0.94 1.89 -7.84
C ALA A 39 2.13 1.32 -7.10
N GLY A 40 1.92 0.21 -6.41
CA GLY A 40 3.02 -0.54 -5.83
C GLY A 40 3.67 0.10 -4.63
N ARG A 41 3.06 1.12 -4.05
CA ARG A 41 3.63 1.75 -2.86
C ARG A 41 3.51 0.84 -1.67
N ARG A 42 4.59 0.76 -0.91
CA ARG A 42 4.61 -0.06 0.30
C ARG A 42 5.20 0.75 1.43
N PHE A 43 4.77 0.43 2.65
CA PHE A 43 5.09 1.22 3.82
C PHE A 43 5.55 0.33 4.95
N ALA A 44 6.43 0.87 5.79
CA ALA A 44 6.97 0.11 6.91
C ALA A 44 5.98 0.03 8.06
N THR A 45 5.10 1.03 8.20
CA THR A 45 4.14 1.06 9.30
C THR A 45 2.77 1.42 8.77
N GLN A 46 1.76 1.09 9.58
CA GLN A 46 0.39 1.45 9.26
C GLN A 46 0.22 2.97 9.23
N ALA A 47 0.87 3.67 10.16
CA ALA A 47 0.76 5.12 10.21
C ALA A 47 1.27 5.77 8.93
N ASP A 48 2.38 5.26 8.40
CA ASP A 48 2.92 5.78 7.15
C ASP A 48 1.94 5.55 6.00
N ALA A 49 1.34 4.36 5.96
CA ALA A 49 0.38 4.04 4.91
C ALA A 49 -0.83 4.97 4.99
N GLU A 50 -1.32 5.23 6.20
CA GLU A 50 -2.48 6.08 6.37
C GLU A 50 -2.17 7.53 6.04
N SER A 51 -0.98 8.00 6.40
CA SER A 51 -0.57 9.35 6.04
C SER A 51 -0.52 9.53 4.53
N TRP A 52 0.01 8.52 3.85
CA TRP A 52 0.14 8.59 2.40
C TRP A 52 -1.23 8.74 1.74
N VAL A 53 -2.17 7.88 2.12
CA VAL A 53 -3.48 7.92 1.46
C VAL A 53 -4.23 9.22 1.83
N GLY A 54 -3.98 9.73 3.02
CA GLY A 54 -4.59 10.99 3.42
C GLY A 54 -4.10 12.18 2.62
N GLU A 55 -2.89 12.07 2.06
CA GLU A 55 -2.33 13.15 1.27
C GLU A 55 -2.67 13.06 -0.20
N ILE A 56 -2.89 11.84 -0.71
CA ILE A 56 -3.02 11.69 -2.16
C ILE A 56 -4.39 11.19 -2.58
N TRP A 57 -5.35 11.13 -1.66
CA TRP A 57 -6.64 10.53 -1.97
C TRP A 57 -7.34 11.20 -3.16
N SER A 58 -7.19 12.51 -3.29
CA SER A 58 -7.86 13.19 -4.41
C SER A 58 -7.23 12.80 -5.74
N GLY A 59 -5.90 12.61 -5.75
CA GLY A 59 -5.24 12.13 -6.96
C GLY A 59 -5.68 10.72 -7.32
N LEU A 60 -5.85 9.87 -6.32
CA LEU A 60 -6.38 8.53 -6.57
C LEU A 60 -7.80 8.59 -7.12
N ALA A 61 -8.64 9.44 -6.56
CA ALA A 61 -10.00 9.57 -7.04
C ALA A 61 -10.02 10.02 -8.49
N ASP A 62 -9.10 10.92 -8.87
CA ASP A 62 -8.98 11.37 -10.24
C ASP A 62 -8.60 10.24 -11.19
N GLU A 63 -7.94 9.21 -10.68
CA GLU A 63 -7.54 8.07 -11.50
C GLU A 63 -8.61 6.97 -11.52
N GLY A 64 -9.76 7.20 -10.93
CA GLY A 64 -10.84 6.23 -10.95
C GLY A 64 -10.91 5.35 -9.72
N VAL A 65 -10.10 5.62 -8.72
CA VAL A 65 -10.14 4.85 -7.49
C VAL A 65 -11.30 5.36 -6.65
N GLU A 66 -12.19 4.44 -6.26
CA GLU A 66 -13.35 4.80 -5.45
C GLU A 66 -13.17 4.40 -4.00
N ALA A 67 -12.34 3.40 -3.74
CA ALA A 67 -12.15 2.90 -2.39
C ALA A 67 -10.76 2.30 -2.27
N VAL A 68 -10.29 2.20 -1.03
CA VAL A 68 -8.98 1.61 -0.74
C VAL A 68 -9.13 0.62 0.40
N THR A 69 -8.35 -0.45 0.35
CA THR A 69 -8.31 -1.46 1.40
C THR A 69 -6.88 -1.57 1.90
N LEU A 70 -6.69 -1.47 3.20
CA LEU A 70 -5.36 -1.57 3.79
C LEU A 70 -5.01 -3.03 4.01
N ILE A 71 -3.85 -3.41 3.53
CA ILE A 71 -3.39 -4.80 3.59
C ILE A 71 -2.03 -4.84 4.23
N GLU A 72 -1.82 -5.80 5.11
CA GLU A 72 -0.51 -6.09 5.69
C GLU A 72 -0.06 -7.42 5.13
N GLN A 73 0.94 -7.37 4.27
CA GLN A 73 1.41 -8.52 3.51
C GLN A 73 0.28 -9.08 2.65
N GLU A 74 -0.39 -10.12 3.09
CA GLU A 74 -1.51 -10.69 2.36
C GLU A 74 -2.79 -10.66 3.16
N ARG A 75 -2.78 -10.00 4.31
CA ARG A 75 -3.91 -10.00 5.22
C ARG A 75 -4.62 -8.65 5.15
N VAL A 76 -5.89 -8.69 4.89
CA VAL A 76 -6.71 -7.48 4.90
C VAL A 76 -6.84 -7.00 6.33
N VAL A 77 -6.43 -5.75 6.56
CA VAL A 77 -6.51 -5.15 7.88
C VAL A 77 -7.86 -4.45 8.05
N TYR A 78 -8.22 -3.60 7.09
CA TYR A 78 -9.55 -3.01 7.07
C TYR A 78 -9.82 -2.44 5.68
N GLY A 79 -11.09 -2.17 5.44
CA GLY A 79 -11.56 -1.63 4.19
C GLY A 79 -12.58 -2.56 3.58
N PRO A 80 -13.08 -2.23 2.40
CA PRO A 80 -12.74 -1.05 1.63
C PRO A 80 -13.28 0.22 2.27
N MET A 81 -12.49 1.29 2.14
CA MET A 81 -12.82 2.58 2.69
C MET A 81 -13.04 3.53 1.52
N SER A 82 -14.21 4.13 1.47
CA SER A 82 -14.55 5.02 0.38
C SER A 82 -13.68 6.26 0.40
N LEU A 83 -13.22 6.69 -0.77
CA LEU A 83 -12.53 7.97 -0.91
C LEU A 83 -13.50 9.12 -1.03
N ARG A 84 -14.76 8.81 -1.28
CA ARG A 84 -15.79 9.84 -1.35
C ARG A 84 -16.58 9.84 -0.09
N GLU A 85 -16.94 10.99 0.34
CA GLU A 85 -17.77 11.11 1.53
C GLU A 85 -19.18 11.47 1.17
#